data_e5b8e30259052138f1e5aab3bb903d67
#
_entry.id   e5b8e30259052138f1e5aab3bb903d67
#
_cell.length_a   1.000
_cell.length_b   1.000
_cell.length_c   1.000
_cell.angle_alpha   90.00
_cell.angle_beta   90.00
_cell.angle_gamma   90.00
#
_symmetry.space_group_name_H-M   'P 1'
#
loop_
_entity.id
_entity.type
_entity.pdbx_description
1 polymer ?
#
loop_
_entity_poly.entity_id
_entity_poly.type
_entity_poly.pdbx_seq_one_letter_code
_entity_poly.pdbx_strand_id
1 'polypeptide(L)'
;FPESVSLFDRFESHSLFPGMKFIDVANEILFTFLSLLLLFAINTRLFHFNQASIKITGTKILLSFIVTWILSNLSGQFFVFLHRTFDIPAIDAMVHHYLHPLRDFIVACLVTSSCCIIHLIFKQQLVLIENEQLQAENLRNQYEVLKNQLNPHMLFNSLNTLRSLVRENQDKAQDYIQELSRVLRYTL
;
A
#
# COMPACT_ATOMS: atom_id res chain seq x y z
N PHE A 1 -13.54 -11.51 46.41
CA PHE A 1 -13.28 -11.95 45.02
C PHE A 1 -12.44 -13.23 45.02
N PRO A 2 -12.98 -14.38 45.35
CA PRO A 2 -12.20 -15.64 45.42
C PRO A 2 -11.95 -16.26 44.03
N GLU A 3 -12.77 -15.95 43.00
CA GLU A 3 -12.65 -16.58 41.69
C GLU A 3 -11.48 -16.06 40.82
N SER A 4 -11.06 -14.80 40.99
CA SER A 4 -9.90 -14.26 40.26
C SER A 4 -8.58 -14.87 40.74
N VAL A 5 -8.44 -15.10 42.02
CA VAL A 5 -7.26 -15.77 42.62
C VAL A 5 -7.14 -17.20 42.10
N SER A 6 -8.27 -17.92 41.96
CA SER A 6 -8.28 -19.29 41.45
C SER A 6 -7.87 -19.42 39.97
N LEU A 7 -8.06 -18.36 39.18
CA LEU A 7 -7.68 -18.33 37.76
C LEU A 7 -6.16 -18.18 37.59
N PHE A 8 -5.52 -17.35 38.39
CA PHE A 8 -4.07 -17.20 38.46
C PHE A 8 -3.38 -18.44 39.00
N ASP A 9 -3.91 -19.04 40.04
CA ASP A 9 -3.39 -20.32 40.59
C ASP A 9 -3.53 -21.47 39.57
N ARG A 10 -4.60 -21.50 38.79
CA ARG A 10 -4.77 -22.47 37.70
C ARG A 10 -3.76 -22.26 36.57
N PHE A 11 -3.45 -21.01 36.26
CA PHE A 11 -2.42 -20.69 35.21
C PHE A 11 -1.05 -21.20 35.66
N GLU A 12 -0.65 -20.98 36.93
CA GLU A 12 0.62 -21.48 37.49
C GLU A 12 0.67 -23.02 37.52
N SER A 13 -0.43 -23.69 37.89
CA SER A 13 -0.49 -25.15 38.02
C SER A 13 -0.54 -25.89 36.67
N HIS A 14 -1.02 -25.26 35.58
CA HIS A 14 -1.14 -25.84 34.23
C HIS A 14 -0.18 -25.22 33.23
N SER A 15 0.74 -24.35 33.65
CA SER A 15 1.75 -23.78 32.74
C SER A 15 2.67 -24.88 32.21
N LEU A 16 3.00 -24.81 30.95
CA LEU A 16 3.97 -25.69 30.28
C LEU A 16 5.36 -25.64 30.96
N PHE A 17 5.60 -24.61 31.78
CA PHE A 17 6.84 -24.40 32.52
C PHE A 17 6.51 -24.16 33.99
N PRO A 18 6.88 -25.08 34.90
CA PRO A 18 6.64 -24.92 36.33
C PRO A 18 7.33 -23.66 36.89
N GLY A 19 6.59 -22.83 37.63
CA GLY A 19 7.09 -21.59 38.22
C GLY A 19 6.92 -20.33 37.37
N MET A 20 6.32 -20.42 36.17
CA MET A 20 6.03 -19.26 35.30
C MET A 20 4.82 -18.49 35.86
N LYS A 21 5.02 -17.21 36.15
CA LYS A 21 3.96 -16.32 36.61
C LYS A 21 3.31 -15.61 35.41
N PHE A 22 2.03 -15.25 35.55
CA PHE A 22 1.32 -14.50 34.53
C PHE A 22 2.03 -13.18 34.14
N ILE A 23 2.64 -12.51 35.11
CA ILE A 23 3.35 -11.25 34.91
C ILE A 23 4.59 -11.44 34.02
N ASP A 24 5.28 -12.57 34.09
CA ASP A 24 6.45 -12.90 33.31
C ASP A 24 6.06 -13.01 31.80
N VAL A 25 4.95 -13.71 31.55
CA VAL A 25 4.39 -13.86 30.20
C VAL A 25 3.90 -12.53 29.65
N ALA A 26 3.22 -11.73 30.46
CA ALA A 26 2.73 -10.40 30.04
C ALA A 26 3.88 -9.46 29.68
N ASN A 27 4.96 -9.44 30.46
CA ASN A 27 6.14 -8.66 30.17
C ASN A 27 6.82 -9.11 28.88
N GLU A 28 6.98 -10.41 28.67
CA GLU A 28 7.59 -10.96 27.46
C GLU A 28 6.78 -10.60 26.19
N ILE A 29 5.45 -10.68 26.25
CA ILE A 29 4.57 -10.26 25.15
C ILE A 29 4.74 -8.76 24.88
N LEU A 30 4.75 -7.92 25.92
CA LEU A 30 4.90 -6.47 25.78
C LEU A 30 6.22 -6.11 25.12
N PHE A 31 7.34 -6.66 25.61
CA PHE A 31 8.67 -6.38 25.05
C PHE A 31 8.83 -6.90 23.63
N THR A 32 8.25 -8.08 23.34
CA THR A 32 8.24 -8.61 21.96
C THR A 32 7.46 -7.70 21.01
N PHE A 33 6.31 -7.20 21.45
CA PHE A 33 5.49 -6.27 20.66
C PHE A 33 6.20 -4.93 20.41
N LEU A 34 6.83 -4.35 21.43
CA LEU A 34 7.62 -3.12 21.28
C LEU A 34 8.81 -3.31 20.33
N SER A 35 9.51 -4.44 20.45
CA SER A 35 10.60 -4.80 19.55
C SER A 35 10.12 -4.91 18.10
N LEU A 36 8.98 -5.58 17.87
CA LEU A 36 8.39 -5.74 16.55
C LEU A 36 8.02 -4.40 15.91
N LEU A 37 7.39 -3.50 16.66
CA LEU A 37 7.07 -2.14 16.20
C LEU A 37 8.32 -1.34 15.84
N LEU A 38 9.36 -1.41 16.67
CA LEU A 38 10.61 -0.71 16.45
C LEU A 38 11.31 -1.23 15.19
N LEU A 39 11.42 -2.55 15.05
CA LEU A 39 12.03 -3.20 13.88
C LEU A 39 11.28 -2.88 12.60
N PHE A 40 9.95 -2.86 12.64
CA PHE A 40 9.13 -2.47 11.51
C PHE A 40 9.36 -1.00 11.11
N ALA A 41 9.40 -0.08 12.08
CA ALA A 41 9.66 1.34 11.83
C ALA A 41 11.08 1.58 11.26
N ILE A 42 12.09 0.89 11.77
CA ILE A 42 13.46 0.95 11.25
C ILE A 42 13.50 0.44 9.82
N ASN A 43 12.90 -0.72 9.53
CA ASN A 43 12.88 -1.31 8.19
C ASN A 43 12.21 -0.41 7.17
N THR A 44 11.03 0.10 7.49
CA THR A 44 10.29 0.98 6.57
C THR A 44 11.05 2.25 6.24
N ARG A 45 11.79 2.81 7.21
CA ARG A 45 12.63 3.99 7.00
C ARG A 45 13.93 3.69 6.25
N LEU A 46 14.64 2.63 6.65
CA LEU A 46 15.97 2.32 6.12
C LEU A 46 15.92 1.84 4.66
N PHE A 47 14.93 1.03 4.32
CA PHE A 47 14.78 0.44 2.99
C PHE A 47 13.73 1.13 2.13
N HIS A 48 13.06 2.17 2.65
CA HIS A 48 12.05 2.96 1.94
C HIS A 48 10.90 2.12 1.36
N PHE A 49 10.45 1.09 2.09
CA PHE A 49 9.33 0.24 1.67
C PHE A 49 8.01 1.00 1.51
N ASN A 50 7.88 2.17 2.14
CA ASN A 50 6.73 3.06 2.02
C ASN A 50 6.72 3.91 0.73
N GLN A 51 7.74 3.81 -0.12
CA GLN A 51 7.84 4.55 -1.38
C GLN A 51 7.62 3.63 -2.57
N ALA A 52 6.47 3.77 -3.23
CA ALA A 52 6.11 2.95 -4.40
C ALA A 52 7.01 3.18 -5.62
N SER A 53 7.62 4.38 -5.73
CA SER A 53 8.51 4.75 -6.83
C SER A 53 9.86 4.04 -6.80
N ILE A 54 10.27 3.50 -5.64
CA ILE A 54 11.55 2.83 -5.48
C ILE A 54 11.42 1.35 -5.86
N LYS A 55 12.23 0.91 -6.81
CA LYS A 55 12.32 -0.51 -7.17
C LYS A 55 13.02 -1.29 -6.05
N ILE A 56 12.28 -2.22 -5.45
CA ILE A 56 12.84 -3.15 -4.47
C ILE A 56 13.38 -4.37 -5.23
N THR A 57 14.67 -4.61 -5.06
CA THR A 57 15.36 -5.79 -5.61
C THR A 57 15.43 -6.91 -4.57
N GLY A 58 15.60 -8.17 -5.02
CA GLY A 58 15.75 -9.31 -4.11
C GLY A 58 16.92 -9.13 -3.12
N THR A 59 18.00 -8.46 -3.55
CA THR A 59 19.14 -8.13 -2.68
C THR A 59 18.76 -7.19 -1.55
N LYS A 60 17.87 -6.21 -1.78
CA LYS A 60 17.35 -5.31 -0.73
C LYS A 60 16.47 -6.06 0.27
N ILE A 61 15.66 -7.00 -0.21
CA ILE A 61 14.82 -7.85 0.66
C ILE A 61 15.72 -8.72 1.56
N LEU A 62 16.72 -9.36 0.97
CA LEU A 62 17.68 -10.18 1.72
C LEU A 62 18.45 -9.35 2.75
N LEU A 63 18.91 -8.17 2.38
CA LEU A 63 19.62 -7.26 3.28
C LEU A 63 18.72 -6.78 4.42
N SER A 64 17.45 -6.43 4.11
CA SER A 64 16.42 -6.08 5.09
C SER A 64 16.22 -7.22 6.09
N PHE A 65 16.11 -8.45 5.62
CA PHE A 65 15.95 -9.62 6.48
C PHE A 65 17.16 -9.80 7.41
N ILE A 66 18.38 -9.75 6.88
CA ILE A 66 19.62 -9.92 7.67
C ILE A 66 19.72 -8.81 8.72
N VAL A 67 19.50 -7.55 8.35
CA VAL A 67 19.55 -6.42 9.28
C VAL A 67 18.49 -6.57 10.37
N THR A 68 17.27 -6.96 10.01
CA THR A 68 16.19 -7.17 10.99
C THR A 68 16.52 -8.30 11.96
N TRP A 69 17.07 -9.39 11.46
CA TRP A 69 17.47 -10.52 12.29
C TRP A 69 18.59 -10.15 13.28
N ILE A 70 19.60 -9.42 12.83
CA ILE A 70 20.68 -8.90 13.70
C ILE A 70 20.12 -7.96 14.76
N LEU A 71 19.28 -7.00 14.36
CA LEU A 71 18.66 -6.04 15.28
C LEU A 71 17.72 -6.71 16.27
N SER A 72 17.00 -7.75 15.86
CA SER A 72 16.15 -8.54 16.76
C SER A 72 16.98 -9.22 17.85
N ASN A 73 18.08 -9.85 17.46
CA ASN A 73 19.00 -10.47 18.43
C ASN A 73 19.62 -9.44 19.40
N LEU A 74 20.04 -8.28 18.91
CA LEU A 74 20.55 -7.20 19.75
C LEU A 74 19.49 -6.65 20.72
N SER A 75 18.27 -6.47 20.26
CA SER A 75 17.15 -6.04 21.10
C SER A 75 16.84 -7.07 22.18
N GLY A 76 16.88 -8.37 21.85
CA GLY A 76 16.71 -9.45 22.82
C GLY A 76 17.77 -9.41 23.94
N GLN A 77 19.05 -9.25 23.57
CA GLN A 77 20.13 -9.11 24.55
C GLN A 77 19.97 -7.85 25.43
N PHE A 78 19.54 -6.75 24.83
CA PHE A 78 19.26 -5.51 25.56
C PHE A 78 18.13 -5.69 26.59
N PHE A 79 17.05 -6.38 26.23
CA PHE A 79 15.96 -6.66 27.17
C PHE A 79 16.40 -7.61 28.30
N VAL A 80 17.22 -8.64 28.01
CA VAL A 80 17.81 -9.47 29.05
C VAL A 80 18.65 -8.64 30.03
N PHE A 81 19.42 -7.70 29.53
CA PHE A 81 20.18 -6.77 30.37
C PHE A 81 19.26 -5.92 31.26
N LEU A 82 18.17 -5.36 30.71
CA LEU A 82 17.19 -4.58 31.45
C LEU A 82 16.52 -5.43 32.55
N HIS A 83 16.08 -6.64 32.24
CA HIS A 83 15.47 -7.55 33.20
C HIS A 83 16.39 -7.82 34.40
N ARG A 84 17.68 -8.05 34.13
CA ARG A 84 18.67 -8.28 35.17
C ARG A 84 18.98 -7.03 36.01
N THR A 85 19.00 -5.85 35.39
CA THR A 85 19.38 -4.60 36.07
C THR A 85 18.25 -4.06 36.95
N PHE A 86 16.99 -4.24 36.53
CA PHE A 86 15.81 -3.71 37.23
C PHE A 86 14.98 -4.77 37.95
N ASP A 87 15.48 -5.99 38.06
CA ASP A 87 14.78 -7.13 38.67
C ASP A 87 13.33 -7.31 38.15
N ILE A 88 13.16 -7.04 36.80
CA ILE A 88 11.86 -7.22 36.17
C ILE A 88 11.60 -8.71 36.02
N PRO A 89 10.42 -9.23 36.45
CA PRO A 89 10.08 -10.63 36.25
C PRO A 89 10.16 -11.05 34.79
N ALA A 90 10.89 -12.11 34.49
CA ALA A 90 11.08 -12.66 33.16
C ALA A 90 11.10 -14.19 33.18
N ILE A 91 10.85 -14.81 32.04
CA ILE A 91 10.93 -16.26 31.85
C ILE A 91 12.39 -16.72 31.98
N ASP A 92 12.58 -17.87 32.64
CA ASP A 92 13.88 -18.40 33.05
C ASP A 92 14.90 -18.54 31.88
N ALA A 93 16.19 -18.42 32.22
CA ALA A 93 17.34 -18.39 31.30
C ALA A 93 17.43 -19.59 30.32
N MET A 94 16.86 -20.74 30.69
CA MET A 94 16.85 -21.94 29.84
C MET A 94 16.00 -21.73 28.57
N VAL A 95 14.88 -21.03 28.70
CA VAL A 95 14.01 -20.66 27.60
C VAL A 95 14.70 -19.64 26.67
N HIS A 96 15.48 -18.72 27.24
CA HIS A 96 16.24 -17.73 26.50
C HIS A 96 17.20 -18.34 25.48
N HIS A 97 17.92 -19.40 25.85
CA HIS A 97 18.98 -19.95 25.00
C HIS A 97 18.45 -20.65 23.74
N TYR A 98 17.31 -21.34 23.85
CA TYR A 98 16.79 -22.15 22.74
C TYR A 98 15.63 -21.50 21.98
N LEU A 99 14.76 -20.76 22.64
CA LEU A 99 13.55 -20.21 22.01
C LEU A 99 13.75 -18.82 21.41
N HIS A 100 14.63 -17.99 21.95
CA HIS A 100 14.87 -16.64 21.44
C HIS A 100 15.42 -16.62 20.02
N PRO A 101 16.42 -17.43 19.61
CA PRO A 101 16.88 -17.43 18.23
C PRO A 101 15.80 -17.81 17.22
N LEU A 102 14.93 -18.78 17.59
CA LEU A 102 13.78 -19.15 16.75
C LEU A 102 12.77 -18.02 16.68
N ARG A 103 12.42 -17.40 17.80
CA ARG A 103 11.55 -16.22 17.86
C ARG A 103 12.08 -15.09 16.97
N ASP A 104 13.35 -14.76 17.10
CA ASP A 104 14.00 -13.68 16.36
C ASP A 104 14.01 -13.93 14.85
N PHE A 105 14.19 -15.18 14.44
CA PHE A 105 14.04 -15.58 13.04
C PHE A 105 12.60 -15.40 12.54
N ILE A 106 11.61 -15.83 13.30
CA ILE A 106 10.18 -15.66 12.97
C ILE A 106 9.83 -14.17 12.88
N VAL A 107 10.28 -13.36 13.85
CA VAL A 107 10.07 -11.90 13.86
C VAL A 107 10.68 -11.26 12.60
N ALA A 108 11.91 -11.63 12.23
CA ALA A 108 12.54 -11.13 11.02
C ALA A 108 11.74 -11.49 9.75
N CYS A 109 11.24 -12.74 9.66
CA CYS A 109 10.35 -13.15 8.56
C CYS A 109 9.06 -12.33 8.52
N LEU A 110 8.40 -12.14 9.66
CA LEU A 110 7.13 -11.40 9.75
C LEU A 110 7.31 -9.92 9.39
N VAL A 111 8.32 -9.27 9.92
CA VAL A 111 8.61 -7.85 9.63
C VAL A 111 8.95 -7.66 8.16
N THR A 112 9.86 -8.46 7.61
CA THR A 112 10.27 -8.32 6.22
C THR A 112 9.13 -8.61 5.25
N SER A 113 8.35 -9.67 5.47
CA SER A 113 7.18 -9.98 4.64
C SER A 113 6.09 -8.91 4.73
N SER A 114 5.81 -8.39 5.92
CA SER A 114 4.86 -7.28 6.09
C SER A 114 5.30 -6.02 5.35
N CYS A 115 6.58 -5.66 5.42
CA CYS A 115 7.13 -4.54 4.67
C CYS A 115 7.03 -4.75 3.15
N CYS A 116 7.31 -5.96 2.66
CA CYS A 116 7.13 -6.30 1.24
C CYS A 116 5.68 -6.20 0.79
N ILE A 117 4.74 -6.72 1.58
CA ILE A 117 3.31 -6.64 1.27
C ILE A 117 2.86 -5.18 1.17
N ILE A 118 3.22 -4.35 2.15
CA ILE A 118 2.90 -2.92 2.15
C ILE A 118 3.46 -2.25 0.91
N HIS A 119 4.72 -2.52 0.55
CA HIS A 119 5.31 -1.98 -0.67
C HIS A 119 4.54 -2.38 -1.93
N LEU A 120 4.14 -3.64 -2.04
CA LEU A 120 3.34 -4.13 -3.18
C LEU A 120 1.99 -3.43 -3.27
N ILE A 121 1.32 -3.19 -2.12
CA ILE A 121 0.04 -2.46 -2.07
C ILE A 121 0.24 -1.03 -2.58
N PHE A 122 1.24 -0.30 -2.08
CA PHE A 122 1.52 1.06 -2.56
C PHE A 122 1.85 1.10 -4.05
N LYS A 123 2.65 0.15 -4.53
CA LYS A 123 2.98 0.04 -5.96
C LYS A 123 1.74 -0.23 -6.81
N GLN A 124 0.86 -1.13 -6.35
CA GLN A 124 -0.39 -1.43 -7.05
C GLN A 124 -1.31 -0.21 -7.12
N GLN A 125 -1.43 0.55 -6.02
CA GLN A 125 -2.21 1.79 -6.02
C GLN A 125 -1.66 2.82 -6.99
N LEU A 126 -0.33 2.98 -7.05
CA LEU A 126 0.30 3.90 -8.01
C LEU A 126 -0.01 3.51 -9.46
N VAL A 127 0.10 2.23 -9.81
CA VAL A 127 -0.23 1.71 -11.15
C VAL A 127 -1.71 1.91 -11.49
N LEU A 128 -2.61 1.76 -10.53
CA LEU A 128 -4.04 2.01 -10.74
C LEU A 128 -4.30 3.49 -11.08
N ILE A 129 -3.72 4.41 -10.30
CA ILE A 129 -3.85 5.85 -10.54
C ILE A 129 -3.31 6.23 -11.93
N GLU A 130 -2.13 5.72 -12.29
CA GLU A 130 -1.52 5.97 -13.60
C GLU A 130 -2.40 5.44 -14.75
N ASN A 131 -3.00 4.26 -14.58
CA ASN A 131 -3.91 3.68 -15.56
C ASN A 131 -5.19 4.51 -15.73
N GLU A 132 -5.78 4.99 -14.62
CA GLU A 132 -6.95 5.89 -14.68
C GLU A 132 -6.62 7.21 -15.40
N GLN A 133 -5.43 7.78 -15.16
CA GLN A 133 -4.98 8.98 -15.86
C GLN A 133 -4.82 8.75 -17.36
N LEU A 134 -4.20 7.64 -17.76
CA LEU A 134 -4.05 7.27 -19.18
C LEU A 134 -5.41 7.03 -19.86
N GLN A 135 -6.36 6.42 -19.17
CA GLN A 135 -7.72 6.24 -19.70
C GLN A 135 -8.43 7.58 -19.89
N ALA A 136 -8.34 8.49 -18.92
CA ALA A 136 -8.93 9.82 -19.00
C ALA A 136 -8.31 10.63 -20.15
N GLU A 137 -6.98 10.57 -20.32
CA GLU A 137 -6.28 11.21 -21.43
C GLU A 137 -6.71 10.63 -22.80
N ASN A 138 -6.83 9.31 -22.88
CA ASN A 138 -7.29 8.65 -24.12
C ASN A 138 -8.72 9.08 -24.50
N LEU A 139 -9.64 9.10 -23.53
CA LEU A 139 -11.00 9.60 -23.75
C LEU A 139 -11.02 11.07 -24.20
N ARG A 140 -10.18 11.91 -23.60
CA ARG A 140 -10.05 13.31 -23.99
C ARG A 140 -9.53 13.44 -25.44
N ASN A 141 -8.51 12.68 -25.80
CA ASN A 141 -7.96 12.65 -27.14
C ASN A 141 -9.01 12.19 -28.17
N GLN A 142 -9.77 11.14 -27.85
CA GLN A 142 -10.88 10.68 -28.71
C GLN A 142 -11.95 11.77 -28.89
N TYR A 143 -12.30 12.46 -27.79
CA TYR A 143 -13.24 13.58 -27.85
C TYR A 143 -12.73 14.73 -28.70
N GLU A 144 -11.45 15.10 -28.58
CA GLU A 144 -10.84 16.14 -29.42
C GLU A 144 -10.80 15.76 -30.88
N VAL A 145 -10.49 14.49 -31.21
CA VAL A 145 -10.55 13.98 -32.59
C VAL A 145 -11.96 14.08 -33.16
N LEU A 146 -12.96 13.60 -32.39
CA LEU A 146 -14.37 13.66 -32.80
C LEU A 146 -14.84 15.12 -33.02
N LYS A 147 -14.50 16.01 -32.05
CA LYS A 147 -14.80 17.45 -32.18
C LYS A 147 -14.16 18.07 -33.42
N ASN A 148 -12.92 17.69 -33.75
CA ASN A 148 -12.21 18.21 -34.92
C ASN A 148 -12.78 17.65 -36.24
N GLN A 149 -13.37 16.44 -36.24
CA GLN A 149 -14.06 15.90 -37.45
C GLN A 149 -15.27 16.74 -37.84
N LEU A 150 -15.94 17.40 -36.92
CA LEU A 150 -17.04 18.30 -37.21
C LEU A 150 -16.62 19.61 -37.87
N ASN A 151 -15.33 19.92 -37.93
CA ASN A 151 -14.77 21.17 -38.46
C ASN A 151 -15.66 22.41 -38.18
N PRO A 152 -15.59 22.99 -36.96
CA PRO A 152 -16.53 24.04 -36.55
C PRO A 152 -16.51 25.23 -37.48
N HIS A 153 -15.35 25.54 -38.06
CA HIS A 153 -15.18 26.66 -39.01
C HIS A 153 -15.94 26.41 -40.33
N MET A 154 -15.92 25.19 -40.85
CA MET A 154 -16.71 24.79 -42.00
C MET A 154 -18.21 24.93 -41.74
N LEU A 155 -18.69 24.45 -40.55
CA LEU A 155 -20.08 24.60 -40.17
C LEU A 155 -20.53 26.07 -40.08
N PHE A 156 -19.74 26.93 -39.42
CA PHE A 156 -20.05 28.36 -39.32
C PHE A 156 -20.06 29.03 -40.71
N ASN A 157 -19.12 28.70 -41.59
CA ASN A 157 -19.08 29.23 -42.93
C ASN A 157 -20.28 28.78 -43.78
N SER A 158 -20.65 27.48 -43.67
CA SER A 158 -21.82 26.94 -44.37
C SER A 158 -23.12 27.58 -43.87
N LEU A 159 -23.28 27.83 -42.59
CA LEU A 159 -24.45 28.56 -42.04
C LEU A 159 -24.48 30.03 -42.48
N ASN A 160 -23.35 30.71 -42.56
CA ASN A 160 -23.29 32.07 -43.07
C ASN A 160 -23.67 32.14 -44.56
N THR A 161 -23.18 31.21 -45.41
CA THR A 161 -23.54 31.08 -46.79
C THR A 161 -25.06 30.82 -46.95
N LEU A 162 -25.59 29.90 -46.17
CA LEU A 162 -27.03 29.61 -46.15
C LEU A 162 -27.85 30.86 -45.82
N ARG A 163 -27.43 31.63 -44.79
CA ARG A 163 -28.09 32.89 -44.41
C ARG A 163 -28.13 33.91 -45.54
N SER A 164 -27.10 34.00 -46.38
CA SER A 164 -27.09 34.84 -47.55
C SER A 164 -28.05 34.34 -48.63
N LEU A 165 -27.99 33.04 -48.93
CA LEU A 165 -28.84 32.41 -49.92
C LEU A 165 -30.33 32.51 -49.63
N VAL A 166 -30.75 32.40 -48.40
CA VAL A 166 -32.14 32.56 -47.94
C VAL A 166 -32.69 33.97 -48.26
N ARG A 167 -31.80 34.98 -48.24
CA ARG A 167 -32.19 36.37 -48.58
C ARG A 167 -32.26 36.63 -50.09
N GLU A 168 -31.43 35.95 -50.86
CA GLU A 168 -31.25 36.21 -52.30
C GLU A 168 -32.12 35.30 -53.17
N ASN A 169 -32.19 33.99 -52.84
CA ASN A 169 -32.88 33.01 -53.65
C ASN A 169 -33.26 31.77 -52.81
N GLN A 170 -34.53 31.55 -52.58
CA GLN A 170 -35.04 30.49 -51.73
C GLN A 170 -34.79 29.09 -52.29
N ASP A 171 -34.88 28.93 -53.63
CA ASP A 171 -34.66 27.62 -54.27
C ASP A 171 -33.17 27.19 -54.14
N LYS A 172 -32.26 28.12 -54.36
CA LYS A 172 -30.82 27.85 -54.14
C LYS A 172 -30.50 27.54 -52.69
N ALA A 173 -31.20 28.13 -51.74
CA ALA A 173 -31.03 27.84 -50.31
C ALA A 173 -31.43 26.39 -50.00
N GLN A 174 -32.51 25.88 -50.59
CA GLN A 174 -32.96 24.49 -50.41
C GLN A 174 -31.93 23.49 -50.99
N ASP A 175 -31.42 23.75 -52.19
CA ASP A 175 -30.38 22.91 -52.81
C ASP A 175 -29.13 22.86 -51.96
N TYR A 176 -28.72 24.01 -51.43
CA TYR A 176 -27.55 24.09 -50.54
C TYR A 176 -27.73 23.32 -49.25
N ILE A 177 -28.92 23.36 -48.62
CA ILE A 177 -29.27 22.56 -47.43
C ILE A 177 -29.15 21.07 -47.74
N GLN A 178 -29.61 20.64 -48.90
CA GLN A 178 -29.59 19.25 -49.29
C GLN A 178 -28.18 18.73 -49.48
N GLU A 179 -27.33 19.51 -50.14
CA GLU A 179 -25.89 19.18 -50.32
C GLU A 179 -25.13 19.19 -48.96
N LEU A 180 -25.36 20.21 -48.15
CA LEU A 180 -24.73 20.30 -46.84
C LEU A 180 -25.13 19.10 -45.96
N SER A 181 -26.39 18.70 -45.97
CA SER A 181 -26.89 17.52 -45.27
C SER A 181 -26.24 16.22 -45.74
N ARG A 182 -25.98 16.11 -47.06
CA ARG A 182 -25.26 14.97 -47.64
C ARG A 182 -23.82 14.92 -47.14
N VAL A 183 -23.11 16.04 -47.21
CA VAL A 183 -21.73 16.13 -46.74
C VAL A 183 -21.63 15.77 -45.24
N LEU A 184 -22.48 16.33 -44.38
CA LEU A 184 -22.48 16.06 -42.95
C LEU A 184 -22.76 14.59 -42.66
N ARG A 185 -23.62 13.91 -43.42
CA ARG A 185 -23.93 12.48 -43.24
C ARG A 185 -22.73 11.57 -43.52
N TYR A 186 -21.83 11.99 -44.44
CA TYR A 186 -20.64 11.23 -44.80
C TYR A 186 -19.43 11.54 -43.91
N THR A 187 -19.48 12.64 -43.14
CA THR A 187 -18.39 13.06 -42.23
C THR A 187 -18.65 12.70 -40.77
N LEU A 188 -19.84 12.30 -40.39
CA LEU A 188 -20.26 11.77 -39.09
C LEU A 188 -20.37 10.24 -39.11
#